data_6d2a728b6ba35d5b3369fc3dcfbd8d72
#
_entry.id   6d2a728b6ba35d5b3369fc3dcfbd8d72
#
_cell.length_a   1.000
_cell.length_b   1.000
_cell.length_c   1.000
_cell.angle_alpha   90.00
_cell.angle_beta   90.00
_cell.angle_gamma   90.00
#
_symmetry.space_group_name_H-M   'P 1'
#
loop_
_entity.id
_entity.type
_entity.pdbx_description
1 polymer ?
#
loop_
_entity_poly.entity_id
_entity_poly.type
_entity_poly.pdbx_seq_one_letter_code
_entity_poly.pdbx_strand_id
1 'polypeptide(L)'
;MNLASALSLGSEDYGISSRRVLLVDMDPKGNVATTFGVDKRTVGPTMNELFSRGVDSSSLRLEDCTLGPDFLTGSMKASWRKSNPGKSRGPPNHIAVRNLWVLPADMDLSGIEVDLATRVGRENRLKLALSEAMDSFDVIIIDTPASLGLLTVNALCAAEWVLIPIQAEFYALEGMGQLISAVRDVQKSVNPNLGLLGILMTMVQTRSKLCETVTEQARRHFGERVFDSQIPRSVSIAESPLEGAPIVIAQKPNKTNSASRSYWEFAKEADRRISTISEG
;
A
#
# COMPACT_ATOMS: atom_id res chain seq x y z
N MET A 1 0.55 -3.13 -0.12
CA MET A 1 1.27 -4.27 -0.69
C MET A 1 0.37 -5.23 -1.50
N ASN A 2 -0.57 -5.97 -0.91
CA ASN A 2 -1.41 -6.94 -1.64
C ASN A 2 -2.26 -6.32 -2.74
N LEU A 3 -2.88 -5.15 -2.51
CA LEU A 3 -3.62 -4.42 -3.54
C LEU A 3 -2.71 -4.04 -4.73
N ALA A 4 -1.53 -3.47 -4.44
CA ALA A 4 -0.56 -3.09 -5.47
C ALA A 4 -0.15 -4.30 -6.32
N SER A 5 0.15 -5.43 -5.66
CA SER A 5 0.50 -6.68 -6.35
C SER A 5 -0.65 -7.22 -7.21
N ALA A 6 -1.88 -7.20 -6.70
CA ALA A 6 -3.04 -7.69 -7.45
C ALA A 6 -3.33 -6.82 -8.68
N LEU A 7 -3.29 -5.49 -8.55
CA LEU A 7 -3.48 -4.57 -9.67
C LEU A 7 -2.36 -4.68 -10.72
N SER A 8 -1.11 -4.86 -10.27
CA SER A 8 0.04 -5.00 -11.19
C SER A 8 0.03 -6.32 -11.96
N LEU A 9 -0.43 -7.41 -11.34
CA LEU A 9 -0.53 -8.71 -11.98
C LEU A 9 -1.72 -8.79 -12.94
N GLY A 10 -2.83 -8.18 -12.58
CA GLY A 10 -4.11 -8.41 -13.24
C GLY A 10 -4.61 -9.84 -13.03
N SER A 11 -5.85 -10.11 -13.40
CA SER A 11 -6.43 -11.45 -13.34
C SER A 11 -7.70 -11.54 -14.19
N GLU A 12 -7.71 -12.44 -15.16
CA GLU A 12 -8.90 -12.74 -15.97
C GLU A 12 -10.03 -13.30 -15.12
N ASP A 13 -9.72 -14.16 -14.14
CA ASP A 13 -10.72 -14.75 -13.23
C ASP A 13 -11.49 -13.70 -12.42
N TYR A 14 -10.87 -12.56 -12.15
CA TYR A 14 -11.47 -11.44 -11.42
C TYR A 14 -11.83 -10.26 -12.33
N GLY A 15 -11.51 -10.32 -13.63
CA GLY A 15 -11.76 -9.25 -14.57
C GLY A 15 -10.95 -7.98 -14.28
N ILE A 16 -9.73 -8.14 -13.77
CA ILE A 16 -8.79 -7.04 -13.47
C ILE A 16 -7.74 -6.98 -14.56
N SER A 17 -7.64 -5.85 -15.25
CA SER A 17 -6.54 -5.58 -16.20
C SER A 17 -5.24 -5.27 -15.45
N SER A 18 -4.11 -5.75 -15.97
CA SER A 18 -2.80 -5.43 -15.40
C SER A 18 -2.50 -3.94 -15.56
N ARG A 19 -2.11 -3.26 -14.47
CA ARG A 19 -1.76 -1.84 -14.42
C ARG A 19 -0.29 -1.65 -14.07
N ARG A 20 0.31 -0.56 -14.54
CA ARG A 20 1.63 -0.11 -14.08
C ARG A 20 1.44 0.56 -12.72
N VAL A 21 1.96 -0.07 -11.67
CA VAL A 21 1.75 0.34 -10.29
C VAL A 21 3.06 0.77 -9.65
N LEU A 22 3.10 1.98 -9.07
CA LEU A 22 4.14 2.39 -8.14
C LEU A 22 3.61 2.26 -6.71
N LEU A 23 4.30 1.50 -5.89
CA LEU A 23 4.05 1.39 -4.45
C LEU A 23 5.10 2.21 -3.70
N VAL A 24 4.67 3.27 -3.04
CA VAL A 24 5.50 4.19 -2.27
C VAL A 24 5.38 3.85 -0.79
N ASP A 25 6.50 3.54 -0.14
CA ASP A 25 6.56 3.29 1.30
C ASP A 25 6.91 4.59 2.03
N MET A 26 5.99 5.08 2.86
CA MET A 26 6.18 6.26 3.72
C MET A 26 6.32 5.87 5.21
N ASP A 27 6.28 4.56 5.54
CA ASP A 27 6.52 4.11 6.93
C ASP A 27 8.01 3.88 7.15
N PRO A 28 8.66 4.60 8.09
CA PRO A 28 10.09 4.40 8.43
C PRO A 28 10.47 2.95 8.78
N LYS A 29 9.49 2.12 9.14
CA LYS A 29 9.75 0.68 9.39
C LYS A 29 10.20 -0.06 8.13
N GLY A 30 9.92 0.44 6.92
CA GLY A 30 10.33 -0.15 5.65
C GLY A 30 9.77 -1.56 5.42
N ASN A 31 8.53 -1.80 5.84
CA ASN A 31 7.91 -3.12 5.79
C ASN A 31 7.55 -3.56 4.38
N VAL A 32 7.35 -2.59 3.46
CA VAL A 32 7.06 -2.89 2.06
C VAL A 32 8.21 -3.67 1.43
N ALA A 33 9.43 -3.14 1.50
CA ALA A 33 10.62 -3.80 0.94
C ALA A 33 10.81 -5.21 1.54
N THR A 34 10.70 -5.34 2.87
CA THR A 34 10.84 -6.61 3.58
C THR A 34 9.81 -7.65 3.10
N THR A 35 8.57 -7.24 2.83
CA THR A 35 7.52 -8.14 2.34
C THR A 35 7.84 -8.70 0.95
N PHE A 36 8.58 -7.97 0.13
CA PHE A 36 9.08 -8.47 -1.17
C PHE A 36 10.43 -9.18 -1.07
N GLY A 37 10.83 -9.59 0.13
CA GLY A 37 12.08 -10.33 0.36
C GLY A 37 13.35 -9.49 0.20
N VAL A 38 13.22 -8.17 0.20
CA VAL A 38 14.35 -7.23 0.05
C VAL A 38 14.94 -6.91 1.41
N ASP A 39 16.26 -7.00 1.54
CA ASP A 39 16.98 -6.50 2.72
C ASP A 39 17.13 -4.98 2.60
N LYS A 40 16.31 -4.24 3.33
CA LYS A 40 16.27 -2.77 3.32
C LYS A 40 17.59 -2.09 3.68
N ARG A 41 18.53 -2.81 4.34
CA ARG A 41 19.87 -2.29 4.69
C ARG A 41 20.83 -2.27 3.50
N THR A 42 20.50 -2.99 2.42
CA THR A 42 21.36 -3.13 1.23
C THR A 42 20.78 -2.38 0.03
N VAL A 43 19.63 -1.75 0.21
CA VAL A 43 18.94 -0.97 -0.83
C VAL A 43 19.26 0.50 -0.61
N GLY A 44 19.61 1.19 -1.65
CA GLY A 44 19.76 2.62 -1.69
C GLY A 44 19.84 3.10 -3.13
N PRO A 45 19.48 4.32 -3.39
CA PRO A 45 18.81 5.30 -2.50
C PRO A 45 17.33 4.97 -2.25
N THR A 46 16.78 5.53 -1.18
CA THR A 46 15.40 5.28 -0.70
C THR A 46 14.56 6.55 -0.71
N MET A 47 13.35 6.49 -0.15
CA MET A 47 12.51 7.66 0.09
C MET A 47 13.24 8.73 0.94
N ASN A 48 14.11 8.33 1.86
CA ASN A 48 14.85 9.25 2.72
C ASN A 48 15.72 10.20 1.90
N GLU A 49 16.53 9.68 0.98
CA GLU A 49 17.38 10.50 0.12
C GLU A 49 16.56 11.40 -0.80
N LEU A 50 15.45 10.90 -1.30
CA LEU A 50 14.55 11.68 -2.16
C LEU A 50 13.95 12.89 -1.40
N PHE A 51 13.60 12.72 -0.11
CA PHE A 51 13.08 13.80 0.73
C PHE A 51 14.16 14.76 1.24
N SER A 52 15.34 14.25 1.59
CA SER A 52 16.46 15.05 2.15
C SER A 52 17.03 16.02 1.13
N ARG A 53 17.12 15.58 -0.12
CA ARG A 53 17.59 16.40 -1.21
C ARG A 53 16.51 17.41 -1.57
N GLY A 54 16.75 18.68 -1.29
CA GLY A 54 15.85 19.77 -1.70
C GLY A 54 15.64 19.79 -3.22
N VAL A 55 14.66 20.55 -3.66
CA VAL A 55 14.31 20.78 -5.09
C VAL A 55 15.51 21.17 -5.96
N ASP A 56 16.61 21.61 -5.36
CA ASP A 56 17.80 22.13 -6.03
C ASP A 56 18.88 21.10 -6.37
N SER A 57 18.76 19.83 -5.96
CA SER A 57 19.76 18.81 -6.30
C SER A 57 19.29 17.95 -7.48
N SER A 58 19.62 18.40 -8.66
CA SER A 58 19.29 17.89 -9.99
C SER A 58 19.82 16.49 -10.35
N SER A 59 20.33 15.69 -9.40
CA SER A 59 21.06 14.47 -9.71
C SER A 59 20.41 13.17 -9.29
N LEU A 60 19.38 13.17 -8.43
CA LEU A 60 18.68 11.95 -8.01
C LEU A 60 17.25 11.97 -8.53
N ARG A 61 16.93 11.06 -9.42
CA ARG A 61 15.56 10.89 -9.95
C ARG A 61 14.82 9.83 -9.18
N LEU A 62 13.50 9.86 -9.25
CA LEU A 62 12.64 8.83 -8.66
C LEU A 62 13.02 7.43 -9.16
N GLU A 63 13.39 7.31 -10.44
CA GLU A 63 13.82 6.05 -11.05
C GLU A 63 15.02 5.43 -10.35
N ASP A 64 15.97 6.27 -9.86
CA ASP A 64 17.16 5.81 -9.17
C ASP A 64 16.84 5.22 -7.77
N CYS A 65 15.69 5.60 -7.21
CA CYS A 65 15.20 5.18 -5.90
C CYS A 65 14.22 4.01 -5.98
N THR A 66 13.78 3.61 -7.18
CA THR A 66 12.74 2.59 -7.31
C THR A 66 13.29 1.21 -7.62
N LEU A 67 12.70 0.20 -6.97
CA LEU A 67 12.97 -1.21 -7.21
C LEU A 67 12.00 -1.73 -8.28
N GLY A 68 12.53 -2.11 -9.43
CA GLY A 68 11.74 -2.60 -10.56
C GLY A 68 11.31 -4.07 -10.44
N PRO A 69 10.45 -4.53 -11.37
CA PRO A 69 9.83 -5.86 -11.31
C PRO A 69 10.83 -7.03 -11.29
N ASP A 70 11.92 -6.94 -12.05
CA ASP A 70 12.93 -8.02 -12.11
C ASP A 70 13.69 -8.14 -10.81
N PHE A 71 14.05 -7.01 -10.20
CA PHE A 71 14.71 -6.99 -8.90
C PHE A 71 13.81 -7.58 -7.81
N LEU A 72 12.53 -7.15 -7.74
CA LEU A 72 11.55 -7.65 -6.78
C LEU A 72 11.33 -9.16 -6.95
N THR A 73 11.18 -9.62 -8.20
CA THR A 73 11.03 -11.05 -8.52
C THR A 73 12.26 -11.86 -8.06
N GLY A 74 13.46 -11.34 -8.30
CA GLY A 74 14.71 -11.94 -7.86
C GLY A 74 14.80 -12.07 -6.34
N SER A 75 14.46 -11.00 -5.62
CA SER A 75 14.49 -10.92 -4.15
C SER A 75 13.47 -11.88 -3.52
N MET A 76 12.25 -11.93 -4.01
CA MET A 76 11.22 -12.87 -3.55
C MET A 76 11.66 -14.33 -3.75
N LYS A 77 12.22 -14.67 -4.91
CA LYS A 77 12.74 -16.02 -5.18
C LYS A 77 13.92 -16.39 -4.29
N ALA A 78 14.79 -15.44 -3.99
CA ALA A 78 15.92 -15.64 -3.06
C ALA A 78 15.41 -15.85 -1.62
N SER A 79 14.45 -15.06 -1.16
CA SER A 79 13.81 -15.22 0.14
C SER A 79 13.11 -16.57 0.28
N TRP A 80 12.36 -16.97 -0.75
CA TRP A 80 11.71 -18.28 -0.78
C TRP A 80 12.71 -19.44 -0.61
N ARG A 81 13.86 -19.38 -1.29
CA ARG A 81 14.93 -20.40 -1.14
C ARG A 81 15.47 -20.48 0.28
N LYS A 82 15.67 -19.31 0.94
CA LYS A 82 16.12 -19.25 2.34
C LYS A 82 15.11 -19.86 3.29
N SER A 83 13.82 -19.61 3.07
CA SER A 83 12.73 -20.12 3.92
C SER A 83 12.40 -21.60 3.65
N ASN A 84 12.90 -22.19 2.56
CA ASN A 84 12.63 -23.57 2.15
C ASN A 84 13.93 -24.36 1.87
N PRO A 85 14.86 -24.45 2.83
CA PRO A 85 16.10 -25.19 2.64
C PRO A 85 15.80 -26.68 2.41
N GLY A 86 16.41 -27.28 1.41
CA GLY A 86 16.23 -28.70 1.10
C GLY A 86 15.09 -29.07 0.17
N LYS A 87 14.25 -28.12 -0.27
CA LYS A 87 13.32 -28.40 -1.37
C LYS A 87 14.09 -28.51 -2.68
N SER A 88 14.07 -29.70 -3.30
CA SER A 88 14.74 -29.99 -4.58
C SER A 88 14.15 -29.19 -5.76
N ARG A 89 12.88 -28.82 -5.69
CA ARG A 89 12.24 -27.93 -6.66
C ARG A 89 12.53 -26.49 -6.25
N GLY A 90 12.95 -25.66 -7.20
CA GLY A 90 13.14 -24.23 -7.02
C GLY A 90 11.82 -23.47 -6.67
N PRO A 91 11.91 -22.15 -6.48
CA PRO A 91 10.73 -21.34 -6.19
C PRO A 91 9.67 -21.51 -7.27
N PRO A 92 8.37 -21.52 -6.91
CA PRO A 92 7.28 -21.62 -7.86
C PRO A 92 7.32 -20.49 -8.92
N ASN A 93 6.98 -20.82 -10.17
CA ASN A 93 7.00 -19.84 -11.27
C ASN A 93 6.06 -18.65 -11.07
N HIS A 94 5.00 -18.82 -10.24
CA HIS A 94 4.06 -17.73 -9.95
C HIS A 94 4.63 -16.69 -8.95
N ILE A 95 5.77 -16.96 -8.30
CA ILE A 95 6.48 -15.96 -7.49
C ILE A 95 7.19 -15.00 -8.45
N ALA A 96 6.43 -14.04 -8.97
CA ALA A 96 6.91 -13.00 -9.87
C ALA A 96 5.95 -11.82 -9.88
N VAL A 97 6.46 -10.63 -10.17
CA VAL A 97 5.72 -9.42 -10.50
C VAL A 97 6.16 -8.90 -11.87
N ARG A 98 5.31 -8.15 -12.56
CA ARG A 98 5.61 -7.61 -13.89
C ARG A 98 5.56 -6.10 -13.94
N ASN A 99 4.48 -5.51 -13.51
CA ASN A 99 4.17 -4.08 -13.63
C ASN A 99 4.10 -3.43 -12.24
N LEU A 100 5.00 -3.81 -11.33
CA LEU A 100 5.10 -3.27 -9.98
C LEU A 100 6.50 -2.70 -9.75
N TRP A 101 6.53 -1.43 -9.36
CA TRP A 101 7.71 -0.74 -8.86
C TRP A 101 7.49 -0.38 -7.40
N VAL A 102 8.54 -0.41 -6.60
CA VAL A 102 8.51 -0.06 -5.19
C VAL A 102 9.53 1.04 -4.92
N LEU A 103 9.08 2.14 -4.32
CA LEU A 103 9.93 3.15 -3.72
C LEU A 103 10.02 2.85 -2.22
N PRO A 104 11.15 2.27 -1.74
CA PRO A 104 11.26 1.79 -0.37
C PRO A 104 11.54 2.92 0.62
N ALA A 105 11.08 2.75 1.85
CA ALA A 105 11.50 3.53 3.01
C ALA A 105 12.59 2.82 3.82
N ASP A 106 13.29 3.59 4.62
CA ASP A 106 14.20 3.11 5.65
C ASP A 106 13.99 3.85 6.98
N MET A 107 14.75 3.47 8.02
CA MET A 107 14.58 4.04 9.35
C MET A 107 15.00 5.52 9.44
N ASP A 108 15.85 5.99 8.54
CA ASP A 108 16.34 7.38 8.53
C ASP A 108 15.22 8.35 8.12
N LEU A 109 14.17 7.83 7.44
CA LEU A 109 12.97 8.61 7.13
C LEU A 109 12.29 9.19 8.38
N SER A 110 12.45 8.59 9.57
CA SER A 110 11.94 9.16 10.82
C SER A 110 12.63 10.48 11.22
N GLY A 111 13.89 10.67 10.85
CA GLY A 111 14.63 11.89 11.10
C GLY A 111 14.17 13.06 10.23
N ILE A 112 13.63 12.77 9.07
CA ILE A 112 13.15 13.78 8.11
C ILE A 112 12.00 14.63 8.66
N GLU A 113 11.12 14.07 9.50
CA GLU A 113 10.05 14.86 10.11
C GLU A 113 10.61 16.02 10.95
N VAL A 114 11.75 15.81 11.62
CA VAL A 114 12.44 16.83 12.40
C VAL A 114 13.12 17.86 11.47
N ASP A 115 13.82 17.38 10.44
CA ASP A 115 14.55 18.23 9.50
C ASP A 115 13.62 19.11 8.68
N LEU A 116 12.46 18.61 8.33
CA LEU A 116 11.45 19.34 7.57
C LEU A 116 10.59 20.26 8.44
N ALA A 117 10.59 20.11 9.76
CA ALA A 117 9.67 20.85 10.65
C ALA A 117 9.71 22.38 10.44
N THR A 118 10.86 22.94 10.07
CA THR A 118 11.05 24.38 9.87
C THR A 118 11.06 24.81 8.38
N ARG A 119 10.93 23.87 7.45
CA ARG A 119 11.00 24.18 6.01
C ARG A 119 9.64 24.59 5.45
N VAL A 120 9.64 25.62 4.60
CA VAL A 120 8.45 26.06 3.86
C VAL A 120 8.08 25.00 2.82
N GLY A 121 6.77 24.71 2.65
CA GLY A 121 6.26 23.73 1.71
C GLY A 121 6.59 22.27 2.07
N ARG A 122 6.90 22.02 3.34
CA ARG A 122 7.26 20.70 3.87
C ARG A 122 6.18 19.63 3.64
N GLU A 123 4.92 20.05 3.55
CA GLU A 123 3.76 19.19 3.32
C GLU A 123 3.61 18.72 1.86
N ASN A 124 4.28 19.39 0.91
CA ASN A 124 4.17 19.11 -0.52
C ASN A 124 5.39 18.37 -1.11
N ARG A 125 6.32 17.91 -0.27
CA ARG A 125 7.56 17.28 -0.74
C ARG A 125 7.31 16.02 -1.56
N LEU A 126 6.42 15.14 -1.08
CA LEU A 126 6.07 13.92 -1.80
C LEU A 126 5.38 14.24 -3.13
N LYS A 127 4.45 15.19 -3.14
CA LYS A 127 3.77 15.62 -4.35
C LYS A 127 4.75 16.07 -5.43
N LEU A 128 5.74 16.88 -5.05
CA LEU A 128 6.80 17.33 -5.95
C LEU A 128 7.68 16.17 -6.44
N ALA A 129 8.06 15.26 -5.53
CA ALA A 129 8.88 14.10 -5.88
C ALA A 129 8.18 13.15 -6.85
N LEU A 130 6.86 13.01 -6.76
CA LEU A 130 6.07 12.12 -7.62
C LEU A 130 5.62 12.79 -8.93
N SER A 131 5.75 14.12 -9.07
CA SER A 131 5.22 14.84 -10.24
C SER A 131 5.78 14.35 -11.58
N GLU A 132 7.06 13.96 -11.63
CA GLU A 132 7.70 13.43 -12.84
C GLU A 132 7.27 11.99 -13.19
N ALA A 133 6.70 11.27 -12.22
CA ALA A 133 6.33 9.87 -12.37
C ALA A 133 4.84 9.66 -12.69
N MET A 134 4.02 10.71 -12.55
CA MET A 134 2.55 10.56 -12.68
C MET A 134 2.13 10.00 -14.04
N ASP A 135 2.78 10.40 -15.12
CA ASP A 135 2.47 9.90 -16.47
C ASP A 135 3.03 8.49 -16.74
N SER A 136 3.93 8.01 -15.89
CA SER A 136 4.59 6.71 -16.06
C SER A 136 3.82 5.56 -15.44
N PHE A 137 2.89 5.83 -14.53
CA PHE A 137 2.14 4.82 -13.79
C PHE A 137 0.63 5.03 -13.93
N ASP A 138 -0.10 3.92 -14.02
CA ASP A 138 -1.57 3.96 -14.07
C ASP A 138 -2.17 4.14 -12.66
N VAL A 139 -1.45 3.67 -11.63
CA VAL A 139 -1.84 3.80 -10.21
C VAL A 139 -0.59 3.99 -9.35
N ILE A 140 -0.62 4.98 -8.46
CA ILE A 140 0.38 5.17 -7.40
C ILE A 140 -0.29 4.89 -6.06
N ILE A 141 0.23 3.92 -5.30
CA ILE A 141 -0.26 3.57 -3.96
C ILE A 141 0.76 4.02 -2.94
N ILE A 142 0.33 4.87 -2.00
CA ILE A 142 1.19 5.40 -0.93
C ILE A 142 0.82 4.68 0.38
N ASP A 143 1.75 3.91 0.92
CA ASP A 143 1.61 3.25 2.23
C ASP A 143 2.11 4.19 3.33
N THR A 144 1.26 4.51 4.31
CA THR A 144 1.51 5.53 5.32
C THR A 144 1.76 4.94 6.70
N PRO A 145 2.57 5.60 7.56
CA PRO A 145 2.66 5.21 8.97
C PRO A 145 1.31 5.36 9.69
N ALA A 146 1.17 4.68 10.82
CA ALA A 146 -0.05 4.74 11.64
C ALA A 146 -0.26 6.09 12.34
N SER A 147 0.76 6.93 12.41
CA SER A 147 0.70 8.28 13.01
C SER A 147 0.19 9.32 12.02
N LEU A 148 -0.52 10.34 12.52
CA LEU A 148 -0.92 11.52 11.72
C LEU A 148 0.19 12.60 11.70
N GLY A 149 1.44 12.19 11.49
CA GLY A 149 2.60 13.07 11.39
C GLY A 149 2.78 13.71 10.00
N LEU A 150 3.90 14.40 9.80
CA LEU A 150 4.22 15.11 8.57
C LEU A 150 4.30 14.16 7.36
N LEU A 151 4.76 12.91 7.54
CA LEU A 151 4.81 11.91 6.47
C LEU A 151 3.41 11.57 5.96
N THR A 152 2.45 11.36 6.88
CA THR A 152 1.04 11.10 6.51
C THR A 152 0.41 12.32 5.83
N VAL A 153 0.70 13.54 6.30
CA VAL A 153 0.24 14.77 5.66
C VAL A 153 0.81 14.88 4.24
N ASN A 154 2.09 14.58 4.03
CA ASN A 154 2.69 14.54 2.68
C ASN A 154 1.98 13.55 1.76
N ALA A 155 1.65 12.35 2.25
CA ALA A 155 0.89 11.38 1.49
C ALA A 155 -0.50 11.89 1.09
N LEU A 156 -1.22 12.50 2.02
CA LEU A 156 -2.54 13.10 1.77
C LEU A 156 -2.49 14.30 0.81
N CYS A 157 -1.42 15.09 0.85
CA CYS A 157 -1.21 16.20 -0.07
C CYS A 157 -0.90 15.73 -1.51
N ALA A 158 -0.23 14.60 -1.65
CA ALA A 158 0.13 14.02 -2.94
C ALA A 158 -0.99 13.17 -3.56
N ALA A 159 -1.86 12.60 -2.74
CA ALA A 159 -2.91 11.67 -3.17
C ALA A 159 -4.13 12.39 -3.73
N GLU A 160 -4.83 11.73 -4.66
CA GLU A 160 -6.16 12.12 -5.14
C GLU A 160 -7.26 11.42 -4.32
N TRP A 161 -6.96 10.22 -3.79
CA TRP A 161 -7.92 9.37 -3.10
C TRP A 161 -7.34 8.73 -1.85
N VAL A 162 -8.17 8.62 -0.82
CA VAL A 162 -7.82 7.95 0.45
C VAL A 162 -8.60 6.65 0.56
N LEU A 163 -7.88 5.54 0.76
CA LEU A 163 -8.41 4.27 1.20
C LEU A 163 -8.13 4.10 2.69
N ILE A 164 -9.16 3.84 3.49
CA ILE A 164 -9.05 3.70 4.94
C ILE A 164 -9.25 2.24 5.35
N PRO A 165 -8.18 1.49 5.64
CA PRO A 165 -8.32 0.15 6.25
C PRO A 165 -8.64 0.27 7.73
N ILE A 166 -9.66 -0.44 8.19
CA ILE A 166 -10.11 -0.44 9.58
C ILE A 166 -10.19 -1.87 10.10
N GLN A 167 -9.60 -2.13 11.27
CA GLN A 167 -9.77 -3.39 11.95
C GLN A 167 -11.17 -3.46 12.56
N ALA A 168 -11.85 -4.60 12.41
CA ALA A 168 -13.20 -4.81 12.93
C ALA A 168 -13.18 -5.07 14.46
N GLU A 169 -12.70 -4.08 15.24
CA GLU A 169 -12.52 -4.10 16.69
C GLU A 169 -13.31 -2.98 17.37
N PHE A 170 -13.49 -3.06 18.70
CA PHE A 170 -14.38 -2.17 19.46
C PHE A 170 -14.06 -0.66 19.30
N TYR A 171 -12.78 -0.30 19.29
CA TYR A 171 -12.36 1.11 19.16
C TYR A 171 -12.24 1.60 17.70
N ALA A 172 -12.61 0.77 16.74
CA ALA A 172 -12.48 1.08 15.31
C ALA A 172 -13.19 2.38 14.90
N LEU A 173 -14.38 2.61 15.44
CA LEU A 173 -15.20 3.78 15.09
C LEU A 173 -14.65 5.10 15.65
N GLU A 174 -14.02 5.06 16.83
CA GLU A 174 -13.39 6.23 17.44
C GLU A 174 -12.15 6.65 16.63
N GLY A 175 -11.26 5.72 16.31
CA GLY A 175 -10.09 5.97 15.48
C GLY A 175 -10.45 6.46 14.08
N MET A 176 -11.57 5.96 13.51
CA MET A 176 -12.08 6.40 12.22
C MET A 176 -12.52 7.87 12.24
N GLY A 177 -13.17 8.32 13.32
CA GLY A 177 -13.58 9.72 13.46
C GLY A 177 -12.39 10.69 13.42
N GLN A 178 -11.30 10.36 14.09
CA GLN A 178 -10.06 11.14 14.09
C GLN A 178 -9.43 11.20 12.70
N LEU A 179 -9.35 10.05 12.02
CA LEU A 179 -8.77 9.98 10.67
C LEU A 179 -9.58 10.78 9.64
N ILE A 180 -10.91 10.69 9.68
CA ILE A 180 -11.78 11.47 8.79
C ILE A 180 -11.67 12.96 9.09
N SER A 181 -11.52 13.36 10.35
CA SER A 181 -11.26 14.76 10.68
C SER A 181 -9.95 15.25 10.06
N ALA A 182 -8.87 14.47 10.17
CA ALA A 182 -7.58 14.81 9.57
C ALA A 182 -7.66 14.91 8.03
N VAL A 183 -8.37 13.99 7.37
CA VAL A 183 -8.62 14.06 5.91
C VAL A 183 -9.37 15.36 5.56
N ARG A 184 -10.40 15.73 6.31
CA ARG A 184 -11.15 16.98 6.10
C ARG A 184 -10.29 18.22 6.32
N ASP A 185 -9.39 18.20 7.28
CA ASP A 185 -8.49 19.33 7.56
C ASP A 185 -7.48 19.51 6.41
N VAL A 186 -6.97 18.42 5.86
CA VAL A 186 -6.13 18.45 4.64
C VAL A 186 -6.92 18.93 3.42
N GLN A 187 -8.17 18.46 3.23
CA GLN A 187 -9.04 18.95 2.16
C GLN A 187 -9.27 20.46 2.23
N LYS A 188 -9.46 21.00 3.43
CA LYS A 188 -9.73 22.45 3.60
C LYS A 188 -8.51 23.32 3.43
N SER A 189 -7.32 22.82 3.76
CA SER A 189 -6.10 23.64 3.88
C SER A 189 -5.12 23.46 2.72
N VAL A 190 -4.95 22.24 2.20
CA VAL A 190 -3.82 21.92 1.32
C VAL A 190 -4.23 21.19 0.05
N ASN A 191 -5.18 20.24 0.12
CA ASN A 191 -5.60 19.43 -1.02
C ASN A 191 -7.14 19.34 -1.14
N PRO A 192 -7.80 20.37 -1.69
CA PRO A 192 -9.26 20.42 -1.79
C PRO A 192 -9.88 19.29 -2.62
N ASN A 193 -9.12 18.69 -3.52
CA ASN A 193 -9.60 17.63 -4.41
C ASN A 193 -9.44 16.21 -3.82
N LEU A 194 -8.86 16.09 -2.62
CA LEU A 194 -8.69 14.79 -1.97
C LEU A 194 -10.03 14.11 -1.74
N GLY A 195 -10.26 12.96 -2.37
CA GLY A 195 -11.49 12.18 -2.24
C GLY A 195 -11.36 11.00 -1.27
N LEU A 196 -12.48 10.40 -0.89
CA LEU A 196 -12.51 9.13 -0.15
C LEU A 196 -12.86 7.99 -1.12
N LEU A 197 -11.89 7.15 -1.44
CA LEU A 197 -12.08 5.95 -2.27
C LEU A 197 -12.97 4.93 -1.55
N GLY A 198 -12.75 4.76 -0.25
CA GLY A 198 -13.59 3.92 0.59
C GLY A 198 -12.94 3.47 1.88
N ILE A 199 -13.73 2.73 2.66
CA ILE A 199 -13.37 2.15 3.95
C ILE A 199 -13.35 0.64 3.81
N LEU A 200 -12.20 0.00 4.09
CA LEU A 200 -12.02 -1.45 4.00
C LEU A 200 -12.01 -2.07 5.40
N MET A 201 -12.96 -2.98 5.66
CA MET A 201 -12.95 -3.74 6.91
C MET A 201 -11.88 -4.83 6.84
N THR A 202 -10.99 -4.83 7.84
CA THR A 202 -9.87 -5.77 7.94
C THR A 202 -9.91 -6.55 9.25
N MET A 203 -9.12 -7.62 9.35
CA MET A 203 -9.06 -8.50 10.53
C MET A 203 -10.43 -9.06 10.94
N VAL A 204 -11.33 -9.20 9.97
CA VAL A 204 -12.71 -9.66 10.22
C VAL A 204 -12.72 -11.13 10.64
N GLN A 205 -13.43 -11.43 11.72
CA GLN A 205 -13.67 -12.79 12.21
C GLN A 205 -15.11 -13.17 11.93
N THR A 206 -15.31 -14.14 11.05
CA THR A 206 -16.61 -14.54 10.47
C THR A 206 -17.67 -15.00 11.51
N ARG A 207 -17.26 -15.31 12.75
CA ARG A 207 -18.16 -15.76 13.81
C ARG A 207 -18.22 -14.79 15.00
N SER A 208 -17.70 -13.58 14.85
CA SER A 208 -17.66 -12.58 15.92
C SER A 208 -18.82 -11.59 15.76
N LYS A 209 -19.75 -11.63 16.72
CA LYS A 209 -20.84 -10.62 16.81
C LYS A 209 -20.29 -9.20 16.88
N LEU A 210 -19.13 -8.99 17.52
CA LEU A 210 -18.48 -7.70 17.58
C LEU A 210 -18.08 -7.20 16.18
N CYS A 211 -17.41 -8.05 15.37
CA CYS A 211 -17.02 -7.69 14.01
C CYS A 211 -18.24 -7.36 13.15
N GLU A 212 -19.33 -8.13 13.30
CA GLU A 212 -20.59 -7.88 12.59
C GLU A 212 -21.17 -6.52 12.99
N THR A 213 -21.31 -6.25 14.30
CA THR A 213 -21.82 -4.97 14.82
C THR A 213 -20.98 -3.78 14.33
N VAL A 214 -19.64 -3.87 14.40
CA VAL A 214 -18.75 -2.79 13.96
C VAL A 214 -18.88 -2.55 12.45
N THR A 215 -18.96 -3.63 11.66
CA THR A 215 -19.16 -3.52 10.19
C THR A 215 -20.51 -2.89 9.85
N GLU A 216 -21.59 -3.30 10.53
CA GLU A 216 -22.91 -2.70 10.34
C GLU A 216 -22.92 -1.20 10.71
N GLN A 217 -22.28 -0.83 11.81
CA GLN A 217 -22.18 0.57 12.21
C GLN A 217 -21.38 1.39 11.20
N ALA A 218 -20.27 0.87 10.69
CA ALA A 218 -19.52 1.50 9.62
C ALA A 218 -20.40 1.72 8.37
N ARG A 219 -21.16 0.70 7.95
CA ARG A 219 -22.08 0.79 6.81
C ARG A 219 -23.22 1.78 7.03
N ARG A 220 -23.78 1.86 8.25
CA ARG A 220 -24.82 2.86 8.60
C ARG A 220 -24.31 4.29 8.49
N HIS A 221 -23.04 4.56 8.88
CA HIS A 221 -22.48 5.92 8.85
C HIS A 221 -21.94 6.33 7.49
N PHE A 222 -21.38 5.39 6.72
CA PHE A 222 -20.62 5.68 5.49
C PHE A 222 -21.26 5.11 4.21
N GLY A 223 -22.32 4.30 4.36
CA GLY A 223 -23.06 3.75 3.23
C GLY A 223 -22.17 3.01 2.24
N GLU A 224 -22.32 3.34 0.97
CA GLU A 224 -21.58 2.73 -0.16
C GLU A 224 -20.07 3.00 -0.15
N ARG A 225 -19.60 3.92 0.71
CA ARG A 225 -18.17 4.15 0.89
C ARG A 225 -17.46 2.99 1.60
N VAL A 226 -18.20 2.15 2.33
CA VAL A 226 -17.64 0.90 2.89
C VAL A 226 -17.54 -0.12 1.75
N PHE A 227 -16.37 -0.74 1.59
CA PHE A 227 -16.19 -1.81 0.63
C PHE A 227 -17.06 -3.02 1.00
N ASP A 228 -17.61 -3.70 -0.01
CA ASP A 228 -18.33 -4.95 0.20
C ASP A 228 -17.36 -6.08 0.55
N SER A 229 -16.20 -6.08 -0.08
CA SER A 229 -15.09 -6.97 0.22
C SER A 229 -14.51 -6.69 1.61
N GLN A 230 -14.11 -7.76 2.30
CA GLN A 230 -13.53 -7.71 3.64
C GLN A 230 -12.28 -8.58 3.71
N ILE A 231 -11.29 -8.15 4.50
CA ILE A 231 -10.07 -8.94 4.70
C ILE A 231 -10.18 -9.70 6.02
N PRO A 232 -10.18 -11.05 5.99
CA PRO A 232 -10.30 -11.85 7.21
C PRO A 232 -9.02 -11.81 8.04
N ARG A 233 -9.15 -12.04 9.33
CA ARG A 233 -8.03 -12.39 10.19
C ARG A 233 -7.52 -13.77 9.78
N SER A 234 -6.27 -13.85 9.33
CA SER A 234 -5.68 -15.08 8.79
C SER A 234 -4.20 -15.20 9.14
N VAL A 235 -3.80 -16.37 9.62
CA VAL A 235 -2.41 -16.71 9.88
C VAL A 235 -1.60 -16.65 8.58
N SER A 236 -2.13 -17.14 7.47
CA SER A 236 -1.45 -17.12 6.17
C SER A 236 -1.11 -15.70 5.70
N ILE A 237 -1.98 -14.71 6.00
CA ILE A 237 -1.69 -13.29 5.68
C ILE A 237 -0.53 -12.80 6.54
N ALA A 238 -0.54 -13.11 7.84
CA ALA A 238 0.49 -12.67 8.78
C ALA A 238 1.86 -13.31 8.49
N GLU A 239 1.88 -14.55 8.00
CA GLU A 239 3.09 -15.30 7.70
C GLU A 239 3.65 -15.04 6.29
N SER A 240 2.85 -14.53 5.35
CA SER A 240 3.30 -14.33 3.96
C SER A 240 4.57 -13.46 3.82
N PRO A 241 4.82 -12.43 4.66
CA PRO A 241 6.08 -11.70 4.62
C PRO A 241 7.31 -12.55 5.00
N LEU A 242 7.13 -13.61 5.82
CA LEU A 242 8.22 -14.54 6.14
C LEU A 242 8.65 -15.36 4.92
N GLU A 243 7.73 -15.60 3.99
CA GLU A 243 8.02 -16.22 2.70
C GLU A 243 8.63 -15.22 1.70
N GLY A 244 8.68 -13.93 2.06
CA GLY A 244 9.21 -12.85 1.24
C GLY A 244 8.34 -12.50 0.04
N ALA A 245 7.03 -12.73 0.12
CA ALA A 245 6.08 -12.33 -0.94
C ALA A 245 4.70 -12.00 -0.36
N PRO A 246 3.99 -10.99 -0.90
CA PRO A 246 2.57 -10.75 -0.60
C PRO A 246 1.72 -11.99 -0.85
N ILE A 247 0.64 -12.20 -0.06
CA ILE A 247 -0.17 -13.42 -0.14
C ILE A 247 -0.79 -13.66 -1.51
N VAL A 248 -1.10 -12.62 -2.26
CA VAL A 248 -1.64 -12.73 -3.63
C VAL A 248 -0.63 -13.29 -4.62
N ILE A 249 0.67 -13.17 -4.32
CA ILE A 249 1.79 -13.73 -5.08
C ILE A 249 2.19 -15.09 -4.52
N ALA A 250 2.35 -15.18 -3.18
CA ALA A 250 2.78 -16.41 -2.52
C ALA A 250 1.83 -17.59 -2.75
N GLN A 251 0.54 -17.28 -2.87
CA GLN A 251 -0.50 -18.30 -2.97
C GLN A 251 -1.45 -17.98 -4.12
N LYS A 252 -1.50 -18.89 -5.12
CA LYS A 252 -2.52 -18.79 -6.16
C LYS A 252 -3.93 -18.79 -5.54
N PRO A 253 -4.83 -17.92 -6.02
CA PRO A 253 -6.22 -17.96 -5.59
C PRO A 253 -6.81 -19.33 -5.97
N ASN A 254 -7.30 -20.05 -4.99
CA ASN A 254 -8.03 -21.29 -5.19
C ASN A 254 -9.23 -21.33 -4.23
N LYS A 255 -10.15 -22.29 -4.42
CA LYS A 255 -11.36 -22.40 -3.62
C LYS A 255 -11.08 -22.64 -2.13
N THR A 256 -9.90 -23.12 -1.77
CA THR A 256 -9.49 -23.45 -0.39
C THR A 256 -8.73 -22.33 0.29
N ASN A 257 -8.17 -21.36 -0.44
CA ASN A 257 -7.42 -20.25 0.14
C ASN A 257 -8.26 -18.97 0.21
N SER A 258 -8.98 -18.81 1.31
CA SER A 258 -9.85 -17.66 1.56
C SER A 258 -9.06 -16.34 1.69
N ALA A 259 -7.82 -16.38 2.17
CA ALA A 259 -7.01 -15.20 2.43
C ALA A 259 -6.55 -14.49 1.14
N SER A 260 -5.93 -15.23 0.20
CA SER A 260 -5.54 -14.70 -1.10
C SER A 260 -6.78 -14.25 -1.90
N ARG A 261 -7.85 -15.06 -1.86
CA ARG A 261 -9.11 -14.75 -2.52
C ARG A 261 -9.72 -13.43 -2.05
N SER A 262 -9.74 -13.15 -0.76
CA SER A 262 -10.30 -11.90 -0.22
C SER A 262 -9.56 -10.66 -0.73
N TYR A 263 -8.23 -10.75 -0.90
CA TYR A 263 -7.48 -9.64 -1.50
C TYR A 263 -7.76 -9.48 -3.00
N TRP A 264 -8.02 -10.56 -3.73
CA TRP A 264 -8.41 -10.47 -5.14
C TRP A 264 -9.82 -9.88 -5.32
N GLU A 265 -10.78 -10.27 -4.46
CA GLU A 265 -12.12 -9.68 -4.44
C GLU A 265 -12.05 -8.18 -4.10
N PHE A 266 -11.23 -7.81 -3.11
CA PHE A 266 -10.98 -6.41 -2.78
C PHE A 266 -10.32 -5.65 -3.94
N ALA A 267 -9.31 -6.22 -4.59
CA ALA A 267 -8.64 -5.60 -5.73
C ALA A 267 -9.62 -5.36 -6.88
N LYS A 268 -10.52 -6.31 -7.18
CA LYS A 268 -11.58 -6.15 -8.17
C LYS A 268 -12.51 -4.96 -7.85
N GLU A 269 -12.94 -4.85 -6.60
CA GLU A 269 -13.81 -3.76 -6.19
C GLU A 269 -13.07 -2.41 -6.23
N ALA A 270 -11.81 -2.37 -5.78
CA ALA A 270 -10.97 -1.18 -5.83
C ALA A 270 -10.71 -0.74 -7.28
N ASP A 271 -10.36 -1.66 -8.17
CA ASP A 271 -10.13 -1.39 -9.59
C ASP A 271 -11.36 -0.78 -10.26
N ARG A 272 -12.54 -1.32 -9.99
CA ARG A 272 -13.81 -0.76 -10.48
C ARG A 272 -14.04 0.67 -9.98
N ARG A 273 -13.81 0.93 -8.67
CA ARG A 273 -13.96 2.28 -8.10
C ARG A 273 -12.99 3.27 -8.73
N ILE A 274 -11.72 2.87 -8.88
CA ILE A 274 -10.68 3.68 -9.53
C ILE A 274 -11.07 4.01 -10.98
N SER A 275 -11.51 3.02 -11.77
CA SER A 275 -11.91 3.21 -13.17
C SER A 275 -13.09 4.16 -13.31
N THR A 276 -14.13 4.00 -12.48
CA THR A 276 -15.30 4.89 -12.48
C THR A 276 -14.95 6.36 -12.20
N ILE A 277 -13.96 6.57 -11.33
CA ILE A 277 -13.49 7.92 -10.98
C ILE A 277 -12.69 8.56 -12.12
N SER A 278 -11.88 7.76 -12.84
CA SER A 278 -11.03 8.25 -13.93
C SER A 278 -11.83 8.62 -15.20
N GLU A 279 -13.08 8.17 -15.30
CA GLU A 279 -13.97 8.41 -16.43
C GLU A 279 -14.93 9.62 -16.22
N GLY A 280 -15.04 10.16 -15.02
CA GLY A 280 -15.92 11.27 -14.63
C GLY A 280 -15.18 12.55 -14.34
#